data_d6bd3ebc172a8ba4259d67368987289c
#
_entry.id   d6bd3ebc172a8ba4259d67368987289c
#
_cell.length_a   1.000
_cell.length_b   1.000
_cell.length_c   1.000
_cell.angle_alpha   90.00
_cell.angle_beta   90.00
_cell.angle_gamma   90.00
#
_symmetry.space_group_name_H-M   'P 1'
#
loop_
_entity.id
_entity.type
_entity.pdbx_description
1 polymer ?
#
loop_
_entity_poly.entity_id
_entity_poly.type
_entity_poly.pdbx_seq_one_letter_code
_entity_poly.pdbx_strand_id
1 'polypeptide(L)'
;MAIFRGAGVAIVTPFNEDGSVNFDNYGELIEWQIAEGTDAIISCGTTGEASTMTDEEQIEVISYCVDKVKGRVPVIAGAGSNDTKHGVNLSVEAEKAGADALLQVTPYYNKATQKGLI
;
A
#
# COMPACT_ATOMS: atom_id res chain seq x y z
N MET A 1 -9.35 10.34 16.04
CA MET A 1 -8.96 9.04 16.63
C MET A 1 -7.91 8.39 15.73
N ALA A 2 -6.85 7.83 16.29
CA ALA A 2 -5.85 7.12 15.52
C ALA A 2 -6.42 5.78 15.02
N ILE A 3 -6.13 5.45 13.74
CA ILE A 3 -6.54 4.17 13.12
C ILE A 3 -5.80 2.98 13.75
N PHE A 4 -4.57 3.19 14.23
CA PHE A 4 -3.80 2.23 15.02
C PHE A 4 -2.81 2.96 15.94
N ARG A 5 -2.24 2.23 16.88
CA ARG A 5 -1.11 2.68 17.70
C ARG A 5 -0.05 1.60 17.68
N GLY A 6 1.21 2.00 17.56
CA GLY A 6 2.35 1.09 17.50
C GLY A 6 3.10 1.15 16.18
N ALA A 7 3.48 0.00 15.65
CA ALA A 7 4.31 -0.12 14.46
C ALA A 7 3.48 -0.50 13.22
N GLY A 8 3.54 0.36 12.20
CA GLY A 8 3.05 0.05 10.86
C GLY A 8 4.21 -0.36 9.96
N VAL A 9 4.19 -1.57 9.42
CA VAL A 9 5.23 -2.06 8.53
C VAL A 9 4.97 -1.65 7.08
N ALA A 10 5.95 -0.97 6.47
CA ALA A 10 5.99 -0.79 5.02
C ALA A 10 6.48 -2.11 4.40
N ILE A 11 5.54 -2.98 4.08
CA ILE A 11 5.84 -4.35 3.66
C ILE A 11 6.42 -4.38 2.25
N VAL A 12 7.41 -5.26 2.03
CA VAL A 12 7.95 -5.51 0.69
C VAL A 12 6.97 -6.33 -0.15
N THR A 13 7.07 -6.20 -1.46
CA THR A 13 6.31 -7.02 -2.41
C THR A 13 7.25 -8.05 -3.02
N PRO A 14 7.09 -9.35 -2.72
CA PRO A 14 7.89 -10.40 -3.35
C PRO A 14 7.53 -10.57 -4.83
N PHE A 15 8.54 -10.77 -5.66
CA PHE A 15 8.37 -11.03 -7.09
C PHE A 15 8.94 -12.39 -7.47
N ASN A 16 8.36 -13.02 -8.47
CA ASN A 16 8.89 -14.18 -9.15
C ASN A 16 10.06 -13.78 -10.08
N GLU A 17 10.82 -14.75 -10.56
CA GLU A 17 11.92 -14.51 -11.50
C GLU A 17 11.48 -13.84 -12.80
N ASP A 18 10.24 -14.05 -13.21
CA ASP A 18 9.65 -13.44 -14.41
C ASP A 18 9.15 -12.00 -14.19
N GLY A 19 9.26 -11.48 -12.96
CA GLY A 19 8.82 -10.14 -12.59
C GLY A 19 7.37 -10.03 -12.12
N SER A 20 6.60 -11.12 -12.15
CA SER A 20 5.25 -11.13 -11.60
C SER A 20 5.25 -11.17 -10.07
N VAL A 21 4.18 -10.69 -9.44
CA VAL A 21 4.06 -10.73 -7.98
C VAL A 21 3.94 -12.17 -7.48
N ASN A 22 4.75 -12.51 -6.49
CA ASN A 22 4.66 -13.80 -5.80
C ASN A 22 3.69 -13.69 -4.62
N PHE A 23 2.43 -13.96 -4.88
CA PHE A 23 1.37 -13.85 -3.87
C PHE A 23 1.50 -14.86 -2.73
N ASP A 24 2.02 -16.06 -2.99
CA ASP A 24 2.22 -17.06 -1.94
C ASP A 24 3.24 -16.56 -0.91
N ASN A 25 4.39 -16.08 -1.35
CA ASN A 25 5.39 -15.49 -0.46
C ASN A 25 4.88 -14.21 0.21
N TYR A 26 4.09 -13.40 -0.51
CA TYR A 26 3.50 -12.20 0.06
C TYR A 26 2.54 -12.55 1.20
N GLY A 27 1.71 -13.57 1.01
CA GLY A 27 0.81 -14.06 2.04
C GLY A 27 1.53 -14.60 3.27
N GLU A 28 2.60 -15.36 3.09
CA GLU A 28 3.44 -15.86 4.18
C GLU A 28 4.07 -14.71 4.96
N LEU A 29 4.56 -13.69 4.25
CA LEU A 29 5.16 -12.51 4.87
C LEU A 29 4.13 -11.72 5.69
N ILE A 30 2.91 -11.55 5.18
CA ILE A 30 1.81 -10.91 5.91
C ILE A 30 1.49 -11.67 7.20
N GLU A 31 1.34 -12.99 7.11
CA GLU A 31 1.07 -13.84 8.28
C GLU A 31 2.18 -13.74 9.33
N TRP A 32 3.43 -13.76 8.89
CA TRP A 32 4.57 -13.63 9.78
C TRP A 32 4.58 -12.26 10.49
N GLN A 33 4.36 -11.18 9.77
CA GLN A 33 4.30 -9.84 10.35
C GLN A 33 3.20 -9.73 11.42
N ILE A 34 2.03 -10.28 11.14
CA ILE A 34 0.92 -10.27 12.11
C ILE A 34 1.27 -11.11 13.33
N ALA A 35 1.85 -12.30 13.13
CA ALA A 35 2.27 -13.18 14.23
C ALA A 35 3.34 -12.56 15.13
N GLU A 36 4.24 -11.76 14.55
CA GLU A 36 5.30 -11.04 15.30
C GLU A 36 4.83 -9.72 15.91
N GLY A 37 3.56 -9.37 15.74
CA GLY A 37 2.92 -8.27 16.48
C GLY A 37 2.93 -6.92 15.78
N THR A 38 2.99 -6.88 14.45
CA THR A 38 2.79 -5.61 13.73
C THR A 38 1.39 -5.06 14.00
N ASP A 39 1.26 -3.75 14.12
CA ASP A 39 -0.02 -3.10 14.43
C ASP A 39 -0.78 -2.61 13.19
N ALA A 40 -0.09 -2.49 12.08
CA ALA A 40 -0.67 -2.14 10.77
C ALA A 40 0.23 -2.59 9.64
N ILE A 41 -0.34 -2.80 8.45
CA ILE A 41 0.42 -3.14 7.24
C ILE A 41 0.22 -2.04 6.19
N ILE A 42 1.31 -1.51 5.67
CA ILE A 42 1.31 -0.52 4.58
C ILE A 42 1.68 -1.26 3.30
N SER A 43 0.68 -1.49 2.45
CA SER A 43 0.83 -2.17 1.18
C SER A 43 1.10 -1.17 0.06
N CYS A 44 1.96 -1.52 -0.88
CA CYS A 44 2.27 -0.70 -2.05
C CYS A 44 2.78 0.71 -1.71
N GLY A 45 3.53 0.84 -0.63
CA GLY A 45 4.36 2.02 -0.39
C GLY A 45 5.62 1.98 -1.27
N THR A 46 6.55 2.91 -1.05
CA THR A 46 7.84 2.93 -1.77
C THR A 46 8.64 1.65 -1.54
N THR A 47 8.67 1.15 -0.30
CA THR A 47 9.33 -0.12 0.05
C THR A 47 8.69 -1.32 -0.66
N GLY A 48 7.39 -1.26 -0.91
CA GLY A 48 6.65 -2.26 -1.68
C GLY A 48 6.81 -2.15 -3.19
N GLU A 49 7.68 -1.25 -3.67
CA GLU A 49 8.02 -1.07 -5.08
C GLU A 49 6.82 -0.72 -5.97
N ALA A 50 5.88 0.07 -5.45
CA ALA A 50 4.69 0.48 -6.18
C ALA A 50 5.01 1.14 -7.54
N SER A 51 6.12 1.87 -7.63
CA SER A 51 6.55 2.54 -8.86
C SER A 51 6.96 1.60 -10.00
N THR A 52 7.20 0.32 -9.71
CA THR A 52 7.55 -0.70 -10.72
C THR A 52 6.37 -1.55 -11.14
N MET A 53 5.20 -1.32 -10.58
CA MET A 53 3.97 -2.05 -10.88
C MET A 53 3.01 -1.22 -11.71
N THR A 54 2.21 -1.89 -12.55
CA THR A 54 1.05 -1.24 -13.18
C THR A 54 -0.02 -0.93 -12.13
N ASP A 55 -0.97 -0.08 -12.48
CA ASP A 55 -2.09 0.24 -11.57
C ASP A 55 -2.90 -1.01 -11.23
N GLU A 56 -3.13 -1.88 -12.20
CA GLU A 56 -3.84 -3.14 -12.02
C GLU A 56 -3.11 -4.07 -11.04
N GLU A 57 -1.80 -4.23 -11.21
CA GLU A 57 -0.96 -5.02 -10.30
C GLU A 57 -0.97 -4.44 -8.89
N GLN A 58 -0.87 -3.12 -8.77
CA GLN A 58 -0.88 -2.43 -7.48
C GLN A 58 -2.21 -2.66 -6.74
N ILE A 59 -3.33 -2.52 -7.41
CA ILE A 59 -4.66 -2.76 -6.82
C ILE A 59 -4.85 -4.24 -6.48
N GLU A 60 -4.36 -5.14 -7.31
CA GLU A 60 -4.39 -6.58 -7.03
C GLU A 60 -3.60 -6.93 -5.75
N VAL A 61 -2.41 -6.35 -5.58
CA VAL A 61 -1.58 -6.54 -4.38
C VAL A 61 -2.27 -5.99 -3.13
N ILE A 62 -2.88 -4.80 -3.22
CA ILE A 62 -3.64 -4.21 -2.11
C ILE A 62 -4.84 -5.09 -1.76
N SER A 63 -5.60 -5.52 -2.75
CA SER A 63 -6.77 -6.38 -2.57
C SER A 63 -6.40 -7.70 -1.91
N TYR A 64 -5.33 -8.33 -2.38
CA TYR A 64 -4.80 -9.56 -1.77
C TYR A 64 -4.40 -9.35 -0.30
N CYS A 65 -3.73 -8.23 -0.01
CA CYS A 65 -3.33 -7.89 1.35
C CYS A 65 -4.55 -7.74 2.27
N VAL A 66 -5.57 -7.01 1.83
CA VAL A 66 -6.83 -6.85 2.59
C VAL A 66 -7.48 -8.20 2.87
N ASP A 67 -7.61 -9.04 1.85
CA ASP A 67 -8.22 -10.37 1.98
C ASP A 67 -7.41 -11.28 2.91
N LYS A 68 -6.10 -11.23 2.84
CA LYS A 68 -5.21 -12.05 3.67
C LYS A 68 -5.23 -11.62 5.13
N VAL A 69 -5.24 -10.33 5.37
CA VAL A 69 -5.26 -9.75 6.74
C VAL A 69 -6.59 -10.03 7.44
N LYS A 70 -7.70 -10.04 6.72
CA LYS A 70 -9.05 -10.32 7.27
C LYS A 70 -9.43 -9.47 8.48
N GLY A 71 -9.10 -8.18 8.44
CA GLY A 71 -9.44 -7.24 9.51
C GLY A 71 -8.66 -7.39 10.81
N ARG A 72 -7.64 -8.25 10.86
CA ARG A 72 -6.85 -8.46 12.10
C ARG A 72 -6.01 -7.24 12.48
N VAL A 73 -5.54 -6.50 11.49
CA VAL A 73 -4.85 -5.21 11.64
C VAL A 73 -5.31 -4.27 10.52
N PRO A 74 -5.17 -2.94 10.67
CA PRO A 74 -5.44 -2.02 9.57
C PRO A 74 -4.51 -2.24 8.38
N VAL A 75 -5.06 -2.10 7.17
CA VAL A 75 -4.31 -2.07 5.91
C VAL A 75 -4.32 -0.66 5.36
N ILE A 76 -3.14 -0.10 5.18
CA ILE A 76 -2.93 1.23 4.61
C ILE A 76 -2.40 1.04 3.20
N ALA A 77 -3.13 1.55 2.20
CA ALA A 77 -2.72 1.41 0.81
C ALA A 77 -1.90 2.62 0.34
N GLY A 78 -0.75 2.38 -0.25
CA GLY A 78 -0.02 3.38 -1.00
C GLY A 78 -0.79 3.75 -2.27
N ALA A 79 -1.23 4.99 -2.38
CA ALA A 79 -2.08 5.45 -3.48
C ALA A 79 -1.65 6.83 -4.03
N GLY A 80 -0.49 7.32 -3.62
CA GLY A 80 0.04 8.61 -4.05
C GLY A 80 0.57 8.59 -5.48
N SER A 81 0.50 9.74 -6.13
CA SER A 81 1.04 9.96 -7.47
C SER A 81 1.47 11.42 -7.64
N ASN A 82 2.38 11.68 -8.58
CA ASN A 82 2.71 13.04 -9.02
C ASN A 82 1.58 13.68 -9.86
N ASP A 83 0.73 12.86 -10.44
CA ASP A 83 -0.46 13.29 -11.17
C ASP A 83 -1.67 13.17 -10.25
N THR A 84 -2.31 14.30 -9.93
CA THR A 84 -3.47 14.36 -9.04
C THR A 84 -4.62 13.46 -9.50
N LYS A 85 -4.91 13.47 -10.80
CA LYS A 85 -5.98 12.62 -11.35
C LYS A 85 -5.68 11.13 -11.19
N HIS A 86 -4.45 10.74 -11.46
CA HIS A 86 -3.97 9.38 -11.27
C HIS A 86 -4.05 8.98 -9.79
N GLY A 87 -3.58 9.84 -8.89
CA GLY A 87 -3.66 9.61 -7.44
C GLY A 87 -5.10 9.47 -6.93
N VAL A 88 -6.03 10.28 -7.44
CA VAL A 88 -7.46 10.14 -7.11
C VAL A 88 -8.01 8.79 -7.57
N ASN A 89 -7.70 8.37 -8.79
CA ASN A 89 -8.15 7.08 -9.31
C ASN A 89 -7.61 5.90 -8.48
N LEU A 90 -6.31 5.89 -8.18
CA LEU A 90 -5.71 4.88 -7.31
C LEU A 90 -6.35 4.85 -5.92
N SER A 91 -6.62 6.02 -5.36
CA SER A 91 -7.25 6.13 -4.03
C SER A 91 -8.66 5.53 -4.02
N VAL A 92 -9.46 5.82 -5.03
CA VAL A 92 -10.81 5.26 -5.18
C VAL A 92 -10.77 3.72 -5.33
N GLU A 93 -9.86 3.21 -6.14
CA GLU A 93 -9.75 1.76 -6.34
C GLU A 93 -9.20 1.07 -5.08
N ALA A 94 -8.26 1.67 -4.36
CA ALA A 94 -7.77 1.15 -3.09
C ALA A 94 -8.88 1.12 -2.00
N GLU A 95 -9.72 2.14 -1.94
CA GLU A 95 -10.89 2.17 -1.06
C GLU A 95 -11.87 1.03 -1.41
N LYS A 96 -12.18 0.85 -2.69
CA LYS A 96 -13.04 -0.27 -3.15
C LYS A 96 -12.45 -1.64 -2.83
N ALA A 97 -11.12 -1.76 -2.86
CA ALA A 97 -10.44 -2.98 -2.48
C ALA A 97 -10.50 -3.27 -0.97
N GLY A 98 -10.95 -2.30 -0.16
CA GLY A 98 -11.16 -2.46 1.28
C GLY A 98 -10.03 -1.95 2.16
N ALA A 99 -9.14 -1.10 1.65
CA ALA A 99 -8.11 -0.45 2.47
C ALA A 99 -8.74 0.41 3.57
N ASP A 100 -8.18 0.36 4.77
CA ASP A 100 -8.67 1.12 5.92
C ASP A 100 -8.19 2.58 5.90
N ALA A 101 -7.06 2.84 5.23
CA ALA A 101 -6.50 4.18 5.05
C ALA A 101 -5.63 4.24 3.79
N LEU A 102 -5.28 5.45 3.40
CA LEU A 102 -4.44 5.73 2.24
C LEU A 102 -3.16 6.43 2.68
N LEU A 103 -2.03 5.99 2.14
CA LEU A 103 -0.76 6.70 2.24
C LEU A 103 -0.58 7.53 0.98
N GLN A 104 -0.67 8.85 1.14
CA GLN A 104 -0.46 9.80 0.05
C GLN A 104 0.95 10.39 0.14
N VAL A 105 1.58 10.57 -1.00
CA VAL A 105 2.88 11.22 -1.11
C VAL A 105 2.69 12.60 -1.73
N THR A 106 3.44 13.58 -1.22
CA THR A 106 3.57 14.86 -1.93
C THR A 106 4.25 14.62 -3.28
N PRO A 107 4.00 15.46 -4.31
CA PRO A 107 4.62 15.26 -5.61
C PRO A 107 6.14 15.09 -5.51
N TYR A 108 6.64 13.92 -5.84
CA TYR A 108 8.08 13.65 -5.80
C TYR A 108 8.75 14.30 -7.01
N TYR A 109 10.03 14.63 -6.88
CA TYR A 109 10.84 15.47 -7.77
C TYR A 109 10.43 16.94 -7.81
N ASN A 110 9.24 17.30 -7.36
CA ASN A 110 8.77 18.69 -7.32
C ASN A 110 8.76 19.19 -5.87
N LYS A 111 9.49 20.26 -5.61
CA LYS A 111 9.48 20.93 -4.31
C LYS A 111 8.37 21.97 -4.27
N ALA A 112 7.14 21.49 -4.14
CA ALA A 112 5.99 22.37 -4.04
C ALA A 112 5.98 23.15 -2.70
N THR A 113 5.48 24.37 -2.74
CA THR A 113 5.17 25.14 -1.52
C THR A 113 3.89 24.59 -0.89
N GLN A 114 3.67 24.86 0.40
CA GLN A 114 2.40 24.50 1.07
C GLN A 114 1.18 25.03 0.31
N LYS A 115 1.27 26.24 -0.22
CA LYS A 115 0.20 26.82 -1.06
C LYS A 115 -0.02 26.07 -2.38
N GLY A 116 1.03 25.50 -2.94
CA GLY A 116 0.97 24.72 -4.18
C GLY A 116 0.45 23.29 -4.01
N LEU A 117 0.31 22.82 -2.76
CA LEU A 117 -0.24 21.50 -2.44
C LEU A 117 -1.75 21.52 -2.18
N ILE A 118 -2.35 22.71 -2.10
CA ILE A 118 -3.76 22.94 -1.90
C ILE A 118 -4.44 23.17 -3.25
#